data_775883a467eddba82ac77801937b413f
#
_entry.id   775883a467eddba82ac77801937b413f
#
_cell.length_a   1.000
_cell.length_b   1.000
_cell.length_c   1.000
_cell.angle_alpha   90.00
_cell.angle_beta   90.00
_cell.angle_gamma   90.00
#
_symmetry.space_group_name_H-M   'P 1'
#
loop_
_entity.id
_entity.type
_entity.pdbx_description
1 polymer ?
#
loop_
_entity_poly.entity_id
_entity_poly.type
_entity_poly.pdbx_seq_one_letter_code
_entity_poly.pdbx_strand_id
1 'polypeptide(L)'
;MTFRSPIFELSHTYIDDEAALSPMGCTYLGNGLNQDKLDDFSIAGAAVSADLTRKTLKKLLALKPIDEIDRIAQTVMQERLESSLALHDSQESFVLWNVLTSPPSNVRSIFELMPKSTDKDFDNIAKRLAAVDGAYKSWTGAIMEVAKGGKTTAQRQVRGVIEQLTNYANGGFSAMCKNFDAAGKYPAIHENAKLAEKAAAETAEFLKSQYLPIANPEDAVGADRYAVWARYFTGAKLDLRATYEWGMADLKAINARMWEIAGQIKPGAKTLREVADHLDKDPKYVIKGKENVVKFLQDFTDAAIARMDGEYFEIDDRIKICEARLAPEGSASAPYYNPPSEDLSRPGTTWIPMLGKDEASSWHLVSTWYHEAVPGHHLQCATVAIEKERLSRFQINGAWISGYGEGWALYAERFMNELGAFDEPGIEMGYLSAQALRAARI
;
A
#
# COMPACT_ATOMS: atom_id res chain seq x y z
N MET A 1 8.02 -25.49 18.75
CA MET A 1 8.40 -24.10 19.01
C MET A 1 7.97 -23.74 20.43
N THR A 2 8.81 -23.10 21.22
CA THR A 2 8.42 -22.58 22.53
C THR A 2 8.11 -21.09 22.33
N PHE A 3 6.87 -20.70 22.58
CA PHE A 3 6.45 -19.31 22.50
C PHE A 3 6.77 -18.58 23.80
N ARG A 4 6.98 -17.23 23.70
CA ARG A 4 7.19 -16.37 24.84
C ARG A 4 6.02 -16.43 25.84
N SER A 5 4.79 -16.48 25.32
CA SER A 5 3.55 -16.47 26.09
C SER A 5 2.38 -17.06 25.31
N PRO A 6 1.24 -17.34 25.97
CA PRO A 6 0.02 -17.73 25.28
C PRO A 6 -0.53 -16.67 24.29
N ILE A 7 -0.25 -15.38 24.51
CA ILE A 7 -0.63 -14.29 23.57
C ILE A 7 0.21 -14.39 22.29
N PHE A 8 1.52 -14.63 22.41
CA PHE A 8 2.39 -14.84 21.25
C PHE A 8 2.05 -16.13 20.50
N GLU A 9 1.68 -17.21 21.19
CA GLU A 9 1.21 -18.45 20.58
C GLU A 9 -0.09 -18.23 19.79
N LEU A 10 -1.09 -17.53 20.39
CA LEU A 10 -2.34 -17.20 19.73
C LEU A 10 -2.12 -16.32 18.51
N SER A 11 -1.22 -15.33 18.61
CA SER A 11 -0.81 -14.45 17.51
C SER A 11 -0.22 -15.26 16.35
N HIS A 12 0.67 -16.22 16.65
CA HIS A 12 1.28 -17.08 15.65
C HIS A 12 0.24 -17.94 14.93
N THR A 13 -0.62 -18.61 15.70
CA THR A 13 -1.70 -19.47 15.18
C THR A 13 -2.68 -18.67 14.30
N TYR A 14 -3.03 -17.44 14.72
CA TYR A 14 -3.95 -16.61 13.94
C TYR A 14 -3.39 -16.26 12.56
N ILE A 15 -2.11 -15.91 12.47
CA ILE A 15 -1.47 -15.59 11.18
C ILE A 15 -1.44 -16.84 10.26
N ASP A 16 -1.19 -18.03 10.81
CA ASP A 16 -1.25 -19.28 10.01
C ASP A 16 -2.68 -19.58 9.54
N ASP A 17 -3.66 -19.45 10.42
CA ASP A 17 -5.07 -19.69 10.10
C ASP A 17 -5.59 -18.66 9.08
N GLU A 18 -5.22 -17.39 9.20
CA GLU A 18 -5.56 -16.32 8.25
C GLU A 18 -4.91 -16.59 6.88
N ALA A 19 -3.63 -16.94 6.86
CA ALA A 19 -2.92 -17.30 5.64
C ALA A 19 -3.54 -18.52 4.94
N ALA A 20 -4.06 -19.48 5.68
CA ALA A 20 -4.77 -20.62 5.10
C ALA A 20 -6.08 -20.21 4.38
N LEU A 21 -6.72 -19.11 4.81
CA LEU A 21 -7.92 -18.54 4.19
C LEU A 21 -7.60 -17.55 3.06
N SER A 22 -6.38 -16.97 3.04
CA SER A 22 -5.94 -16.00 2.05
C SER A 22 -4.70 -16.47 1.28
N PRO A 23 -4.89 -17.15 0.14
CA PRO A 23 -3.80 -17.51 -0.77
C PRO A 23 -2.91 -16.34 -1.19
N MET A 24 -3.49 -15.17 -1.37
CA MET A 24 -2.74 -13.94 -1.68
C MET A 24 -1.92 -13.47 -0.48
N GLY A 25 -2.47 -13.57 0.73
CA GLY A 25 -1.75 -13.33 1.98
C GLY A 25 -0.53 -14.25 2.14
N CYS A 26 -0.64 -15.52 1.77
CA CYS A 26 0.51 -16.45 1.73
C CYS A 26 1.65 -15.91 0.85
N THR A 27 1.33 -15.39 -0.32
CA THR A 27 2.34 -14.81 -1.24
C THR A 27 2.95 -13.55 -0.64
N TYR A 28 2.13 -12.70 -0.01
CA TYR A 28 2.59 -11.47 0.62
C TYR A 28 3.59 -11.75 1.75
N LEU A 29 3.30 -12.72 2.60
CA LEU A 29 4.17 -13.18 3.68
C LEU A 29 5.44 -13.89 3.18
N GLY A 30 5.49 -14.30 1.91
CA GLY A 30 6.59 -15.08 1.34
C GLY A 30 6.54 -16.56 1.70
N ASN A 31 5.42 -17.07 2.27
CA ASN A 31 5.29 -18.51 2.50
C ASN A 31 4.84 -19.23 1.21
N GLY A 32 5.27 -20.47 1.03
CA GLY A 32 5.05 -21.25 -0.20
C GLY A 32 3.65 -21.88 -0.35
N LEU A 33 2.71 -21.60 0.57
CA LEU A 33 1.40 -22.25 0.58
C LEU A 33 0.44 -21.59 -0.43
N ASN A 34 -0.46 -22.39 -1.01
CA ASN A 34 -1.57 -21.91 -1.84
C ASN A 34 -1.19 -20.97 -3.00
N GLN A 35 0.05 -21.07 -3.53
CA GLN A 35 0.55 -20.18 -4.57
C GLN A 35 -0.20 -20.28 -5.91
N ASP A 36 -1.01 -21.32 -6.08
CA ASP A 36 -1.83 -21.61 -7.26
C ASP A 36 -3.26 -21.07 -7.17
N LYS A 37 -3.65 -20.43 -6.05
CA LYS A 37 -5.02 -19.98 -5.76
C LYS A 37 -5.11 -18.46 -5.57
N LEU A 38 -6.32 -17.94 -5.70
CA LEU A 38 -6.70 -16.56 -5.32
C LEU A 38 -7.64 -16.60 -4.11
N ASP A 39 -7.82 -15.45 -3.47
CA ASP A 39 -8.73 -15.26 -2.35
C ASP A 39 -10.20 -15.40 -2.81
N ASP A 40 -11.06 -15.81 -1.89
CA ASP A 40 -12.51 -15.80 -2.07
C ASP A 40 -13.08 -14.43 -1.64
N PHE A 41 -13.41 -13.59 -2.62
CA PHE A 41 -13.97 -12.26 -2.39
C PHE A 41 -15.50 -12.25 -2.22
N SER A 42 -16.12 -13.41 -2.04
CA SER A 42 -17.56 -13.52 -1.78
C SER A 42 -17.92 -13.10 -0.35
N ILE A 43 -19.23 -12.85 -0.12
CA ILE A 43 -19.75 -12.64 1.24
C ILE A 43 -19.46 -13.84 2.14
N ALA A 44 -19.54 -15.06 1.59
CA ALA A 44 -19.26 -16.29 2.34
C ALA A 44 -17.78 -16.35 2.77
N GLY A 45 -16.83 -16.04 1.86
CA GLY A 45 -15.42 -15.98 2.17
C GLY A 45 -15.11 -14.94 3.25
N ALA A 46 -15.69 -13.74 3.12
CA ALA A 46 -15.55 -12.69 4.13
C ALA A 46 -16.12 -13.10 5.50
N ALA A 47 -17.26 -13.83 5.52
CA ALA A 47 -17.85 -14.32 6.76
C ALA A 47 -16.96 -15.37 7.45
N VAL A 48 -16.30 -16.26 6.72
CA VAL A 48 -15.35 -17.23 7.27
C VAL A 48 -14.18 -16.52 7.94
N SER A 49 -13.60 -15.50 7.30
CA SER A 49 -12.51 -14.69 7.88
C SER A 49 -12.98 -13.91 9.12
N ALA A 50 -14.17 -13.33 9.08
CA ALA A 50 -14.76 -12.65 10.25
C ALA A 50 -15.02 -13.60 11.41
N ASP A 51 -15.43 -14.85 11.15
CA ASP A 51 -15.63 -15.86 12.19
C ASP A 51 -14.31 -16.30 12.84
N LEU A 52 -13.24 -16.46 12.06
CA LEU A 52 -11.90 -16.68 12.59
C LEU A 52 -11.49 -15.52 13.51
N THR A 53 -11.68 -14.29 13.04
CA THR A 53 -11.37 -13.07 13.80
C THR A 53 -12.14 -13.01 15.11
N ARG A 54 -13.47 -13.29 15.12
CA ARG A 54 -14.31 -13.31 16.35
C ARG A 54 -13.86 -14.36 17.34
N LYS A 55 -13.57 -15.58 16.85
CA LYS A 55 -13.08 -16.67 17.70
C LYS A 55 -11.73 -16.33 18.33
N THR A 56 -10.84 -15.74 17.55
CA THR A 56 -9.51 -15.31 18.03
C THR A 56 -9.62 -14.17 19.04
N LEU A 57 -10.43 -13.15 18.78
CA LEU A 57 -10.67 -12.06 19.72
C LEU A 57 -11.22 -12.57 21.04
N LYS A 58 -12.19 -13.50 21.03
CA LYS A 58 -12.71 -14.12 22.25
C LYS A 58 -11.63 -14.86 23.06
N LYS A 59 -10.76 -15.61 22.38
CA LYS A 59 -9.61 -16.28 23.04
C LYS A 59 -8.64 -15.25 23.61
N LEU A 60 -8.29 -14.21 22.85
CA LEU A 60 -7.34 -13.17 23.24
C LEU A 60 -7.79 -12.45 24.52
N LEU A 61 -9.06 -12.09 24.62
CA LEU A 61 -9.64 -11.39 25.78
C LEU A 61 -9.68 -12.25 27.06
N ALA A 62 -9.60 -13.58 26.93
CA ALA A 62 -9.51 -14.50 28.07
C ALA A 62 -8.09 -14.70 28.60
N LEU A 63 -7.07 -14.29 27.84
CA LEU A 63 -5.65 -14.41 28.24
C LEU A 63 -5.25 -13.25 29.15
N LYS A 64 -4.28 -13.52 30.04
CA LYS A 64 -3.68 -12.51 30.91
C LYS A 64 -2.25 -12.25 30.43
N PRO A 65 -1.88 -11.00 30.16
CA PRO A 65 -0.50 -10.64 29.85
C PRO A 65 0.43 -11.00 31.02
N ILE A 66 1.62 -11.51 30.71
CA ILE A 66 2.62 -11.83 31.71
C ILE A 66 3.54 -10.63 32.02
N ASP A 67 3.64 -9.69 31.10
CA ASP A 67 4.43 -8.46 31.22
C ASP A 67 3.94 -7.37 30.26
N GLU A 68 4.68 -6.26 30.17
CA GLU A 68 4.33 -5.10 29.35
C GLU A 68 4.40 -5.39 27.85
N ILE A 69 5.34 -6.23 27.39
CA ILE A 69 5.43 -6.64 25.98
C ILE A 69 4.16 -7.40 25.57
N ASP A 70 3.72 -8.33 26.42
CA ASP A 70 2.48 -9.08 26.22
C ASP A 70 1.25 -8.16 26.22
N ARG A 71 1.21 -7.20 27.16
CA ARG A 71 0.11 -6.23 27.24
C ARG A 71 0.00 -5.41 25.96
N ILE A 72 1.13 -4.94 25.41
CA ILE A 72 1.16 -4.21 24.14
C ILE A 72 0.71 -5.10 22.99
N ALA A 73 1.23 -6.33 22.89
CA ALA A 73 0.85 -7.29 21.85
C ALA A 73 -0.65 -7.59 21.88
N GLN A 74 -1.22 -7.81 23.09
CA GLN A 74 -2.66 -8.02 23.27
C GLN A 74 -3.47 -6.80 22.84
N THR A 75 -3.07 -5.59 23.25
CA THR A 75 -3.79 -4.34 22.93
C THR A 75 -3.81 -4.07 21.42
N VAL A 76 -2.66 -4.24 20.75
CA VAL A 76 -2.54 -4.06 19.31
C VAL A 76 -3.42 -5.08 18.56
N MET A 77 -3.33 -6.36 18.95
CA MET A 77 -4.12 -7.41 18.30
C MET A 77 -5.62 -7.18 18.54
N GLN A 78 -6.05 -6.86 19.76
CA GLN A 78 -7.44 -6.57 20.07
C GLN A 78 -7.98 -5.42 19.22
N GLU A 79 -7.27 -4.30 19.18
CA GLU A 79 -7.71 -3.11 18.44
C GLU A 79 -7.89 -3.41 16.94
N ARG A 80 -6.93 -4.13 16.33
CA ARG A 80 -7.01 -4.48 14.91
C ARG A 80 -8.13 -5.46 14.60
N LEU A 81 -8.31 -6.50 15.42
CA LEU A 81 -9.40 -7.45 15.24
C LEU A 81 -10.78 -6.78 15.42
N GLU A 82 -10.94 -5.92 16.42
CA GLU A 82 -12.18 -5.13 16.61
C GLU A 82 -12.46 -4.20 15.44
N SER A 83 -11.45 -3.49 14.93
CA SER A 83 -11.60 -2.58 13.81
C SER A 83 -11.94 -3.31 12.51
N SER A 84 -11.32 -4.48 12.27
CA SER A 84 -11.64 -5.33 11.12
C SER A 84 -13.08 -5.85 11.18
N LEU A 85 -13.52 -6.30 12.36
CA LEU A 85 -14.91 -6.73 12.57
C LEU A 85 -15.90 -5.58 12.37
N ALA A 86 -15.58 -4.37 12.82
CA ALA A 86 -16.45 -3.20 12.62
C ALA A 86 -16.66 -2.90 11.13
N LEU A 87 -15.61 -3.03 10.30
CA LEU A 87 -15.74 -2.90 8.83
C LEU A 87 -16.59 -4.00 8.22
N HIS A 88 -16.38 -5.25 8.65
CA HIS A 88 -17.15 -6.39 8.15
C HIS A 88 -18.64 -6.27 8.54
N ASP A 89 -18.93 -6.05 9.82
CA ASP A 89 -20.30 -6.01 10.36
C ASP A 89 -21.10 -4.82 9.81
N SER A 90 -20.42 -3.70 9.50
CA SER A 90 -21.02 -2.57 8.81
C SER A 90 -21.04 -2.72 7.28
N GLN A 91 -20.50 -3.80 6.71
CA GLN A 91 -20.36 -4.04 5.27
C GLN A 91 -19.49 -3.00 4.53
N GLU A 92 -18.75 -2.18 5.26
CA GLU A 92 -17.88 -1.15 4.67
C GLU A 92 -16.74 -1.76 3.85
N SER A 93 -16.25 -2.96 4.21
CA SER A 93 -15.23 -3.70 3.45
C SER A 93 -15.61 -3.99 2.00
N PHE A 94 -16.92 -4.04 1.67
CA PHE A 94 -17.41 -4.30 0.32
C PHE A 94 -17.65 -3.03 -0.51
N VAL A 95 -17.59 -1.85 0.08
CA VAL A 95 -17.93 -0.59 -0.61
C VAL A 95 -16.79 0.44 -0.64
N LEU A 96 -15.73 0.22 0.14
CA LEU A 96 -14.53 1.04 0.06
C LEU A 96 -13.49 0.38 -0.84
N TRP A 97 -13.69 0.45 -2.13
CA TRP A 97 -12.69 0.04 -3.11
C TRP A 97 -12.45 1.17 -4.12
N ASN A 98 -11.24 1.24 -4.60
CA ASN A 98 -10.76 2.29 -5.49
C ASN A 98 -9.58 1.76 -6.33
N VAL A 99 -8.93 2.63 -7.11
CA VAL A 99 -7.79 2.23 -7.94
C VAL A 99 -6.54 1.77 -7.17
N LEU A 100 -6.40 2.16 -5.91
CA LEU A 100 -5.27 1.75 -5.07
C LEU A 100 -5.52 0.41 -4.38
N THR A 101 -6.75 0.22 -3.87
CA THR A 101 -7.16 -0.95 -3.10
C THR A 101 -8.49 -1.49 -3.63
N SER A 102 -8.43 -2.45 -4.49
CA SER A 102 -9.59 -3.19 -5.00
C SER A 102 -9.20 -4.63 -5.29
N PRO A 103 -10.13 -5.61 -5.25
CA PRO A 103 -9.81 -6.96 -5.68
C PRO A 103 -9.14 -7.02 -7.06
N PRO A 104 -9.58 -6.28 -8.10
CA PRO A 104 -8.86 -6.22 -9.37
C PRO A 104 -7.40 -5.77 -9.27
N SER A 105 -7.12 -4.70 -8.53
CA SER A 105 -5.75 -4.21 -8.37
C SER A 105 -4.89 -5.19 -7.58
N ASN A 106 -5.41 -5.74 -6.47
CA ASN A 106 -4.71 -6.69 -5.63
C ASN A 106 -4.40 -8.00 -6.38
N VAL A 107 -5.37 -8.52 -7.14
CA VAL A 107 -5.19 -9.71 -7.99
C VAL A 107 -4.13 -9.46 -9.05
N ARG A 108 -4.08 -8.26 -9.66
CA ARG A 108 -3.05 -7.97 -10.66
C ARG A 108 -1.66 -7.82 -10.03
N SER A 109 -1.56 -7.16 -8.89
CA SER A 109 -0.27 -6.86 -8.25
C SER A 109 0.38 -8.08 -7.59
N ILE A 110 -0.41 -9.06 -7.12
CA ILE A 110 0.15 -10.22 -6.42
C ILE A 110 1.11 -11.05 -7.29
N PHE A 111 0.93 -11.04 -8.61
CA PHE A 111 1.82 -11.75 -9.55
C PHE A 111 3.26 -11.19 -9.54
N GLU A 112 3.43 -9.91 -9.23
CA GLU A 112 4.77 -9.30 -9.12
C GLU A 112 5.56 -9.86 -7.94
N LEU A 113 4.87 -10.27 -6.87
CA LEU A 113 5.47 -10.82 -5.65
C LEU A 113 5.70 -12.34 -5.71
N MET A 114 5.09 -13.04 -6.68
CA MET A 114 5.25 -14.49 -6.80
C MET A 114 6.69 -14.88 -7.17
N PRO A 115 7.20 -16.02 -6.66
CA PRO A 115 8.47 -16.61 -7.15
C PRO A 115 8.40 -16.90 -8.65
N LYS A 116 9.58 -16.80 -9.34
CA LYS A 116 9.72 -16.95 -10.80
C LYS A 116 11.01 -17.69 -11.18
N SER A 117 11.43 -18.64 -10.34
CA SER A 117 12.74 -19.30 -10.48
C SER A 117 12.65 -20.75 -10.98
N THR A 118 11.53 -21.40 -10.75
CA THR A 118 11.36 -22.84 -11.05
C THR A 118 10.16 -23.11 -11.95
N ASP A 119 10.13 -24.28 -12.61
CA ASP A 119 8.98 -24.73 -13.41
C ASP A 119 7.69 -24.77 -12.57
N LYS A 120 7.82 -25.10 -11.27
CA LYS A 120 6.69 -25.09 -10.33
C LYS A 120 6.14 -23.68 -10.08
N ASP A 121 7.00 -22.67 -10.02
CA ASP A 121 6.57 -21.28 -9.87
C ASP A 121 5.73 -20.83 -11.05
N PHE A 122 6.16 -21.17 -12.28
CA PHE A 122 5.40 -20.85 -13.49
C PHE A 122 4.10 -21.65 -13.62
N ASP A 123 4.06 -22.91 -13.15
CA ASP A 123 2.81 -23.67 -13.02
C ASP A 123 1.81 -23.00 -12.05
N ASN A 124 2.30 -22.53 -10.92
CA ASN A 124 1.47 -21.79 -9.97
C ASN A 124 0.94 -20.47 -10.57
N ILE A 125 1.79 -19.71 -11.27
CA ILE A 125 1.38 -18.48 -11.97
C ILE A 125 0.30 -18.80 -13.00
N ALA A 126 0.47 -19.86 -13.80
CA ALA A 126 -0.50 -20.26 -14.80
C ALA A 126 -1.87 -20.60 -14.18
N LYS A 127 -1.88 -21.40 -13.10
CA LYS A 127 -3.11 -21.75 -12.39
C LYS A 127 -3.80 -20.53 -11.77
N ARG A 128 -3.02 -19.63 -11.16
CA ARG A 128 -3.56 -18.41 -10.56
C ARG A 128 -4.14 -17.46 -11.62
N LEU A 129 -3.52 -17.35 -12.81
CA LEU A 129 -4.08 -16.60 -13.93
C LEU A 129 -5.42 -17.19 -14.39
N ALA A 130 -5.54 -18.51 -14.47
CA ALA A 130 -6.78 -19.19 -14.82
C ALA A 130 -7.91 -18.96 -13.78
N ALA A 131 -7.56 -18.68 -12.52
CA ALA A 131 -8.50 -18.44 -11.43
C ALA A 131 -9.05 -17.00 -11.38
N VAL A 132 -8.52 -16.06 -12.17
CA VAL A 132 -8.90 -14.63 -12.14
C VAL A 132 -10.40 -14.43 -12.39
N ASP A 133 -10.98 -15.12 -13.35
CA ASP A 133 -12.41 -15.02 -13.66
C ASP A 133 -13.28 -15.36 -12.44
N GLY A 134 -12.98 -16.46 -11.75
CA GLY A 134 -13.68 -16.87 -10.53
C GLY A 134 -13.57 -15.86 -9.40
N ALA A 135 -12.38 -15.29 -9.20
CA ALA A 135 -12.13 -14.28 -8.19
C ALA A 135 -12.93 -12.98 -8.48
N TYR A 136 -12.95 -12.52 -9.73
CA TYR A 136 -13.73 -11.33 -10.10
C TYR A 136 -15.24 -11.56 -10.01
N LYS A 137 -15.74 -12.74 -10.38
CA LYS A 137 -17.15 -13.09 -10.22
C LYS A 137 -17.58 -13.19 -8.75
N SER A 138 -16.74 -13.73 -7.87
CA SER A 138 -17.04 -13.75 -6.44
C SER A 138 -17.15 -12.34 -5.87
N TRP A 139 -16.24 -11.43 -6.24
CA TRP A 139 -16.28 -10.03 -5.85
C TRP A 139 -17.51 -9.28 -6.40
N THR A 140 -17.79 -9.38 -7.71
CA THR A 140 -18.92 -8.67 -8.32
C THR A 140 -20.26 -9.16 -7.77
N GLY A 141 -20.37 -10.46 -7.45
CA GLY A 141 -21.51 -11.01 -6.74
C GLY A 141 -21.69 -10.41 -5.34
N ALA A 142 -20.60 -10.25 -4.58
CA ALA A 142 -20.63 -9.68 -3.25
C ALA A 142 -21.05 -8.21 -3.24
N ILE A 143 -20.46 -7.37 -4.10
CA ILE A 143 -20.81 -5.94 -4.16
C ILE A 143 -22.25 -5.71 -4.62
N MET A 144 -22.78 -6.55 -5.50
CA MET A 144 -24.19 -6.48 -5.91
C MET A 144 -25.15 -6.90 -4.81
N GLU A 145 -24.78 -7.90 -4.01
CA GLU A 145 -25.61 -8.30 -2.87
C GLU A 145 -25.68 -7.20 -1.82
N VAL A 146 -24.54 -6.58 -1.51
CA VAL A 146 -24.48 -5.44 -0.57
C VAL A 146 -25.25 -4.22 -1.13
N ALA A 147 -25.20 -3.99 -2.44
CA ALA A 147 -25.95 -2.92 -3.10
C ALA A 147 -27.47 -3.05 -2.96
N LYS A 148 -28.03 -4.27 -2.82
CA LYS A 148 -29.45 -4.49 -2.52
C LYS A 148 -29.86 -3.89 -1.18
N GLY A 149 -28.91 -3.80 -0.22
CA GLY A 149 -29.08 -3.13 1.07
C GLY A 149 -28.90 -1.60 1.02
N GLY A 150 -28.70 -1.02 -0.16
CA GLY A 150 -28.54 0.42 -0.37
C GLY A 150 -27.11 0.94 -0.16
N LYS A 151 -26.12 0.06 0.07
CA LYS A 151 -24.72 0.47 0.20
C LYS A 151 -23.95 0.26 -1.10
N THR A 152 -23.40 1.32 -1.65
CA THR A 152 -22.60 1.30 -2.89
C THR A 152 -21.35 2.15 -2.78
N THR A 153 -20.39 1.88 -3.64
CA THR A 153 -19.18 2.68 -3.84
C THR A 153 -19.52 3.95 -4.64
N ALA A 154 -18.76 5.02 -4.43
CA ALA A 154 -18.93 6.26 -5.17
C ALA A 154 -18.65 6.08 -6.68
N GLN A 155 -19.47 6.72 -7.54
CA GLN A 155 -19.35 6.62 -9.00
C GLN A 155 -17.95 6.96 -9.52
N ARG A 156 -17.27 7.92 -8.92
CA ARG A 156 -15.90 8.29 -9.30
C ARG A 156 -14.94 7.14 -9.13
N GLN A 157 -15.01 6.40 -8.04
CA GLN A 157 -14.17 5.23 -7.78
C GLN A 157 -14.51 4.09 -8.74
N VAL A 158 -15.80 3.87 -8.99
CA VAL A 158 -16.26 2.86 -9.98
C VAL A 158 -15.67 3.15 -11.36
N ARG A 159 -15.72 4.41 -11.82
CA ARG A 159 -15.14 4.82 -13.13
C ARG A 159 -13.64 4.57 -13.17
N GLY A 160 -12.91 4.90 -12.12
CA GLY A 160 -11.45 4.65 -12.04
C GLY A 160 -11.11 3.15 -12.13
N VAL A 161 -11.87 2.29 -11.43
CA VAL A 161 -11.64 0.83 -11.50
C VAL A 161 -12.05 0.25 -12.85
N ILE A 162 -13.11 0.79 -13.52
CA ILE A 162 -13.45 0.41 -14.89
C ILE A 162 -12.29 0.73 -15.84
N GLU A 163 -11.70 1.92 -15.74
CA GLU A 163 -10.54 2.31 -16.54
C GLU A 163 -9.35 1.37 -16.30
N GLN A 164 -9.07 1.07 -15.05
CA GLN A 164 -7.99 0.15 -14.66
C GLN A 164 -8.21 -1.26 -15.23
N LEU A 165 -9.40 -1.81 -15.08
CA LEU A 165 -9.77 -3.11 -15.67
C LEU A 165 -9.70 -3.09 -17.19
N THR A 166 -10.08 -1.99 -17.84
CA THR A 166 -9.94 -1.81 -19.29
C THR A 166 -8.48 -1.86 -19.73
N ASN A 167 -7.57 -1.24 -18.96
CA ASN A 167 -6.14 -1.32 -19.21
C ASN A 167 -5.61 -2.76 -19.03
N TYR A 168 -6.09 -3.48 -18.02
CA TYR A 168 -5.75 -4.90 -17.85
C TYR A 168 -6.25 -5.75 -19.00
N ALA A 169 -7.48 -5.52 -19.48
CA ALA A 169 -8.08 -6.23 -20.63
C ALA A 169 -7.32 -5.97 -21.94
N ASN A 170 -6.75 -4.79 -22.11
CA ASN A 170 -6.00 -4.38 -23.29
C ASN A 170 -4.53 -4.83 -23.29
N GLY A 171 -4.24 -5.98 -22.70
CA GLY A 171 -2.91 -6.59 -22.73
C GLY A 171 -2.10 -6.45 -21.43
N GLY A 172 -2.69 -5.97 -20.34
CA GLY A 172 -1.98 -5.76 -19.08
C GLY A 172 -1.43 -7.05 -18.45
N PHE A 173 -2.15 -8.18 -18.57
CA PHE A 173 -1.66 -9.49 -18.12
C PHE A 173 -0.67 -10.10 -19.11
N SER A 174 -0.91 -9.97 -20.42
CA SER A 174 0.02 -10.47 -21.45
C SER A 174 1.38 -9.77 -21.39
N ALA A 175 1.41 -8.46 -21.21
CA ALA A 175 2.64 -7.69 -21.03
C ALA A 175 3.41 -8.13 -19.79
N MET A 176 2.73 -8.34 -18.66
CA MET A 176 3.32 -8.90 -17.45
C MET A 176 3.96 -10.27 -17.68
N CYS A 177 3.22 -11.20 -18.29
CA CYS A 177 3.72 -12.54 -18.56
C CYS A 177 4.91 -12.53 -19.53
N LYS A 178 4.92 -11.61 -20.51
CA LYS A 178 6.07 -11.43 -21.40
C LYS A 178 7.32 -10.95 -20.62
N ASN A 179 7.16 -10.11 -19.60
CA ASN A 179 8.28 -9.71 -18.74
C ASN A 179 8.78 -10.87 -17.87
N PHE A 180 7.91 -11.78 -17.42
CA PHE A 180 8.28 -12.94 -16.62
C PHE A 180 8.93 -14.05 -17.45
N ASP A 181 8.50 -14.21 -18.68
CA ASP A 181 8.93 -15.27 -19.61
C ASP A 181 9.13 -14.71 -21.04
N ALA A 182 10.19 -13.91 -21.20
CA ALA A 182 10.51 -13.29 -22.49
C ALA A 182 10.88 -14.33 -23.58
N ALA A 183 11.37 -15.50 -23.17
CA ALA A 183 11.75 -16.59 -24.08
C ALA A 183 10.54 -17.46 -24.51
N GLY A 184 9.37 -17.32 -23.87
CA GLY A 184 8.19 -18.13 -24.17
C GLY A 184 8.32 -19.61 -23.76
N LYS A 185 9.11 -19.89 -22.75
CA LYS A 185 9.32 -21.27 -22.22
C LYS A 185 8.04 -21.85 -21.60
N TYR A 186 7.16 -20.99 -21.08
CA TYR A 186 5.98 -21.39 -20.30
C TYR A 186 4.67 -20.95 -20.99
N PRO A 187 4.25 -21.61 -22.09
CA PRO A 187 3.10 -21.15 -22.90
C PRO A 187 1.81 -21.01 -22.09
N ALA A 188 1.61 -21.81 -21.04
CA ALA A 188 0.43 -21.78 -20.21
C ALA A 188 0.22 -20.41 -19.53
N ILE A 189 1.26 -19.69 -19.13
CA ILE A 189 1.10 -18.34 -18.55
C ILE A 189 0.58 -17.35 -19.60
N HIS A 190 1.03 -17.45 -20.83
CA HIS A 190 0.61 -16.57 -21.93
C HIS A 190 -0.84 -16.86 -22.38
N GLU A 191 -1.24 -18.13 -22.41
CA GLU A 191 -2.60 -18.53 -22.71
C GLU A 191 -3.57 -18.07 -21.62
N ASN A 192 -3.23 -18.33 -20.34
CA ASN A 192 -4.07 -17.97 -19.21
C ASN A 192 -4.07 -16.44 -18.93
N ALA A 193 -3.04 -15.71 -19.35
CA ALA A 193 -3.08 -14.24 -19.34
C ALA A 193 -4.22 -13.70 -20.19
N LYS A 194 -4.51 -14.30 -21.35
CA LYS A 194 -5.66 -13.93 -22.20
C LYS A 194 -7.00 -14.24 -21.55
N LEU A 195 -7.09 -15.32 -20.75
CA LEU A 195 -8.29 -15.61 -19.96
C LEU A 195 -8.49 -14.54 -18.87
N ALA A 196 -7.42 -14.13 -18.19
CA ALA A 196 -7.48 -13.06 -17.22
C ALA A 196 -7.84 -11.69 -17.85
N GLU A 197 -7.34 -11.39 -19.05
CA GLU A 197 -7.70 -10.21 -19.84
C GLU A 197 -9.20 -10.21 -20.22
N LYS A 198 -9.72 -11.36 -20.65
CA LYS A 198 -11.14 -11.54 -20.92
C LYS A 198 -11.97 -11.32 -19.66
N ALA A 199 -11.58 -11.90 -18.52
CA ALA A 199 -12.25 -11.71 -17.24
C ALA A 199 -12.25 -10.22 -16.81
N ALA A 200 -11.14 -9.51 -17.03
CA ALA A 200 -11.06 -8.07 -16.78
C ALA A 200 -12.03 -7.26 -17.68
N ALA A 201 -12.13 -7.60 -18.97
CA ALA A 201 -13.08 -6.97 -19.89
C ALA A 201 -14.54 -7.20 -19.46
N GLU A 202 -14.90 -8.44 -19.13
CA GLU A 202 -16.25 -8.81 -18.67
C GLU A 202 -16.60 -8.09 -17.36
N THR A 203 -15.65 -7.98 -16.44
CA THR A 203 -15.84 -7.27 -15.17
C THR A 203 -15.97 -5.76 -15.37
N ALA A 204 -15.17 -5.16 -16.25
CA ALA A 204 -15.30 -3.74 -16.60
C ALA A 204 -16.69 -3.43 -17.20
N GLU A 205 -17.18 -4.28 -18.11
CA GLU A 205 -18.52 -4.12 -18.69
C GLU A 205 -19.63 -4.31 -17.65
N PHE A 206 -19.49 -5.30 -16.76
CA PHE A 206 -20.40 -5.48 -15.64
C PHE A 206 -20.48 -4.24 -14.75
N LEU A 207 -19.33 -3.70 -14.33
CA LEU A 207 -19.30 -2.49 -13.50
C LEU A 207 -19.94 -1.30 -14.24
N LYS A 208 -19.69 -1.16 -15.54
CA LYS A 208 -20.21 -0.06 -16.34
C LYS A 208 -21.72 -0.15 -16.54
N SER A 209 -22.22 -1.35 -16.87
CA SER A 209 -23.63 -1.54 -17.27
C SER A 209 -24.56 -1.81 -16.08
N GLN A 210 -24.07 -2.45 -15.02
CA GLN A 210 -24.92 -2.89 -13.92
C GLN A 210 -24.65 -2.17 -12.59
N TYR A 211 -23.40 -1.92 -12.22
CA TYR A 211 -23.07 -1.33 -10.93
C TYR A 211 -23.02 0.21 -10.95
N LEU A 212 -22.38 0.81 -11.97
CA LEU A 212 -22.25 2.28 -12.06
C LEU A 212 -23.60 3.03 -12.05
N PRO A 213 -24.68 2.53 -12.68
CA PRO A 213 -25.99 3.22 -12.63
C PRO A 213 -26.60 3.30 -11.23
N ILE A 214 -26.25 2.37 -10.33
CA ILE A 214 -26.75 2.33 -8.94
C ILE A 214 -25.73 2.84 -7.93
N ALA A 215 -24.52 3.15 -8.38
CA ALA A 215 -23.43 3.64 -7.52
C ALA A 215 -23.74 5.05 -6.98
N ASN A 216 -23.24 5.34 -5.77
CA ASN A 216 -23.45 6.62 -5.12
C ASN A 216 -22.86 7.77 -5.97
N PRO A 217 -23.65 8.78 -6.36
CA PRO A 217 -23.13 9.92 -7.13
C PRO A 217 -22.20 10.80 -6.32
N GLU A 218 -22.27 10.77 -4.98
CA GLU A 218 -21.45 11.57 -4.08
C GLU A 218 -20.27 10.75 -3.52
N ASP A 219 -19.10 11.39 -3.42
CA ASP A 219 -17.91 10.78 -2.80
C ASP A 219 -17.98 10.79 -1.28
N ALA A 220 -18.66 11.76 -0.69
CA ALA A 220 -18.79 11.90 0.76
C ALA A 220 -19.62 10.76 1.37
N VAL A 221 -19.11 10.18 2.45
CA VAL A 221 -19.76 9.03 3.11
C VAL A 221 -20.53 9.41 4.39
N GLY A 222 -20.41 10.67 4.85
CA GLY A 222 -20.99 11.16 6.11
C GLY A 222 -20.17 10.76 7.35
N ALA A 223 -20.39 11.46 8.44
CA ALA A 223 -19.56 11.37 9.65
C ALA A 223 -19.54 9.97 10.28
N ASP A 224 -20.66 9.27 10.34
CA ASP A 224 -20.74 7.96 11.00
C ASP A 224 -19.92 6.90 10.28
N ARG A 225 -20.03 6.80 8.94
CA ARG A 225 -19.20 5.90 8.13
C ARG A 225 -17.74 6.31 8.15
N TYR A 226 -17.48 7.61 8.06
CA TYR A 226 -16.13 8.15 8.13
C TYR A 226 -15.44 7.79 9.45
N ALA A 227 -16.13 7.87 10.59
CA ALA A 227 -15.57 7.54 11.90
C ALA A 227 -15.11 6.07 12.01
N VAL A 228 -15.81 5.13 11.39
CA VAL A 228 -15.38 3.71 11.33
C VAL A 228 -14.06 3.57 10.57
N TRP A 229 -13.97 4.20 9.40
CA TRP A 229 -12.77 4.19 8.58
C TRP A 229 -11.62 4.96 9.22
N ALA A 230 -11.89 6.12 9.83
CA ALA A 230 -10.89 6.90 10.54
C ALA A 230 -10.25 6.06 11.66
N ARG A 231 -11.05 5.34 12.45
CA ARG A 231 -10.53 4.42 13.47
C ARG A 231 -9.67 3.30 12.85
N TYR A 232 -10.14 2.68 11.78
CA TYR A 232 -9.41 1.60 11.11
C TYR A 232 -8.04 2.07 10.60
N PHE A 233 -7.97 3.22 9.93
CA PHE A 233 -6.73 3.74 9.36
C PHE A 233 -5.80 4.37 10.40
N THR A 234 -6.31 4.96 11.48
CA THR A 234 -5.47 5.67 12.46
C THR A 234 -5.19 4.88 13.73
N GLY A 235 -5.97 3.82 14.00
CA GLY A 235 -5.91 3.09 15.28
C GLY A 235 -6.46 3.89 16.47
N ALA A 236 -7.08 5.05 16.23
CA ALA A 236 -7.53 5.98 17.27
C ALA A 236 -8.94 6.50 17.02
N LYS A 237 -9.64 6.88 18.10
CA LYS A 237 -10.88 7.65 18.02
C LYS A 237 -10.52 9.13 17.97
N LEU A 238 -10.76 9.76 16.84
CA LEU A 238 -10.45 11.17 16.62
C LEU A 238 -11.70 12.04 16.81
N ASP A 239 -11.50 13.24 17.36
CA ASP A 239 -12.45 14.33 17.19
C ASP A 239 -12.28 14.89 15.78
N LEU A 240 -13.22 14.55 14.90
CA LEU A 240 -13.13 14.88 13.48
C LEU A 240 -13.13 16.40 13.24
N ARG A 241 -13.85 17.16 14.07
CA ARG A 241 -13.92 18.62 13.92
C ARG A 241 -12.60 19.28 14.35
N ALA A 242 -12.08 18.93 15.52
CA ALA A 242 -10.81 19.43 16.00
C ALA A 242 -9.66 19.04 15.04
N THR A 243 -9.70 17.82 14.49
CA THR A 243 -8.70 17.37 13.50
C THR A 243 -8.75 18.20 12.22
N TYR A 244 -9.94 18.50 11.71
CA TYR A 244 -10.11 19.39 10.55
C TYR A 244 -9.57 20.80 10.81
N GLU A 245 -9.91 21.38 11.96
CA GLU A 245 -9.45 22.74 12.33
C GLU A 245 -7.92 22.79 12.46
N TRP A 246 -7.32 21.75 13.03
CA TRP A 246 -5.86 21.60 13.08
C TRP A 246 -5.25 21.51 11.66
N GLY A 247 -5.81 20.66 10.80
CA GLY A 247 -5.33 20.49 9.42
C GLY A 247 -5.40 21.79 8.60
N MET A 248 -6.46 22.57 8.77
CA MET A 248 -6.59 23.88 8.11
C MET A 248 -5.54 24.90 8.60
N ALA A 249 -5.23 24.89 9.91
CA ALA A 249 -4.18 25.75 10.47
C ALA A 249 -2.78 25.34 9.95
N ASP A 250 -2.50 24.05 9.90
CA ASP A 250 -1.25 23.50 9.39
C ASP A 250 -1.07 23.80 7.90
N LEU A 251 -2.09 23.56 7.07
CA LEU A 251 -2.08 23.91 5.64
C LEU A 251 -1.79 25.40 5.41
N LYS A 252 -2.35 26.28 6.23
CA LYS A 252 -2.11 27.72 6.13
C LYS A 252 -0.65 28.07 6.44
N ALA A 253 -0.05 27.45 7.46
CA ALA A 253 1.35 27.65 7.82
C ALA A 253 2.29 27.14 6.71
N ILE A 254 2.05 25.95 6.19
CA ILE A 254 2.81 25.36 5.09
C ILE A 254 2.74 26.27 3.85
N ASN A 255 1.54 26.73 3.48
CA ASN A 255 1.34 27.60 2.32
C ASN A 255 2.08 28.94 2.47
N ALA A 256 2.10 29.52 3.67
CA ALA A 256 2.86 30.74 3.94
C ALA A 256 4.37 30.53 3.68
N ARG A 257 4.93 29.42 4.19
CA ARG A 257 6.34 29.07 3.96
C ARG A 257 6.64 28.80 2.47
N MET A 258 5.74 28.13 1.75
CA MET A 258 5.88 27.93 0.30
C MET A 258 6.00 29.26 -0.45
N TRP A 259 5.24 30.27 -0.08
CA TRP A 259 5.32 31.59 -0.71
C TRP A 259 6.62 32.34 -0.39
N GLU A 260 7.17 32.20 0.82
CA GLU A 260 8.49 32.76 1.16
C GLU A 260 9.58 32.17 0.25
N ILE A 261 9.58 30.85 0.07
CA ILE A 261 10.55 30.15 -0.77
C ILE A 261 10.32 30.43 -2.26
N ALA A 262 9.06 30.54 -2.68
CA ALA A 262 8.71 30.89 -4.06
C ALA A 262 9.37 32.21 -4.50
N GLY A 263 9.48 33.17 -3.59
CA GLY A 263 10.19 34.42 -3.82
C GLY A 263 11.69 34.27 -4.09
N GLN A 264 12.32 33.23 -3.55
CA GLN A 264 13.72 32.88 -3.78
C GLN A 264 13.93 32.12 -5.10
N ILE A 265 13.03 31.18 -5.43
CA ILE A 265 13.13 30.34 -6.63
C ILE A 265 12.78 31.14 -7.89
N LYS A 266 11.65 31.85 -7.87
CA LYS A 266 11.12 32.59 -9.02
C LYS A 266 10.54 33.92 -8.56
N PRO A 267 11.37 34.96 -8.39
CA PRO A 267 10.88 36.28 -8.02
C PRO A 267 9.76 36.79 -8.95
N GLY A 268 8.67 37.27 -8.36
CA GLY A 268 7.53 37.79 -9.10
C GLY A 268 6.54 36.76 -9.61
N ALA A 269 6.68 35.48 -9.27
CA ALA A 269 5.68 34.44 -9.55
C ALA A 269 4.32 34.88 -8.96
N LYS A 270 3.23 34.60 -9.71
CA LYS A 270 1.86 34.93 -9.30
C LYS A 270 1.13 33.72 -8.73
N THR A 271 1.61 32.52 -9.02
CA THR A 271 1.05 31.26 -8.53
C THR A 271 2.18 30.29 -8.16
N LEU A 272 1.92 29.39 -7.21
CA LEU A 272 2.85 28.28 -6.89
C LEU A 272 3.02 27.32 -8.07
N ARG A 273 2.05 27.25 -8.97
CA ARG A 273 2.15 26.49 -10.22
C ARG A 273 3.25 27.04 -11.13
N GLU A 274 3.39 28.36 -11.25
CA GLU A 274 4.47 28.95 -12.03
C GLU A 274 5.85 28.63 -11.44
N VAL A 275 5.95 28.46 -10.12
CA VAL A 275 7.19 28.05 -9.43
C VAL A 275 7.49 26.58 -9.74
N ALA A 276 6.49 25.69 -9.63
CA ALA A 276 6.62 24.29 -9.96
C ALA A 276 7.02 24.08 -11.44
N ASP A 277 6.35 24.78 -12.37
CA ASP A 277 6.67 24.72 -13.80
C ASP A 277 8.09 25.25 -14.12
N HIS A 278 8.62 26.13 -13.29
CA HIS A 278 10.01 26.60 -13.38
C HIS A 278 10.99 25.52 -12.92
N LEU A 279 10.74 24.91 -11.76
CA LEU A 279 11.55 23.82 -11.21
C LEU A 279 11.56 22.57 -12.11
N ASP A 280 10.41 22.23 -12.70
CA ASP A 280 10.29 21.10 -13.62
C ASP A 280 11.11 21.26 -14.91
N LYS A 281 11.47 22.48 -15.26
CA LYS A 281 12.28 22.80 -16.46
C LYS A 281 13.73 23.10 -16.14
N ASP A 282 14.09 23.26 -14.87
CA ASP A 282 15.46 23.54 -14.46
C ASP A 282 16.32 22.29 -14.64
N PRO A 283 17.35 22.32 -15.49
CA PRO A 283 18.25 21.18 -15.72
C PRO A 283 18.90 20.63 -14.44
N LYS A 284 18.99 21.43 -13.40
CA LYS A 284 19.49 21.01 -12.08
C LYS A 284 18.69 19.87 -11.47
N TYR A 285 17.38 19.84 -11.72
CA TYR A 285 16.47 18.83 -11.10
C TYR A 285 16.02 17.74 -12.08
N VAL A 286 16.18 17.93 -13.39
CA VAL A 286 15.68 17.00 -14.39
C VAL A 286 16.60 15.80 -14.53
N ILE A 287 16.06 14.60 -14.31
CA ILE A 287 16.74 13.32 -14.53
C ILE A 287 16.13 12.66 -15.76
N LYS A 288 16.89 12.54 -16.84
CA LYS A 288 16.44 11.96 -18.12
C LYS A 288 16.75 10.47 -18.19
N GLY A 289 15.79 9.69 -18.69
CA GLY A 289 15.90 8.24 -18.87
C GLY A 289 15.48 7.47 -17.62
N LYS A 290 14.56 6.51 -17.79
CA LYS A 290 14.03 5.67 -16.70
C LYS A 290 15.13 4.97 -15.91
N GLU A 291 16.17 4.47 -16.57
CA GLU A 291 17.31 3.81 -15.93
C GLU A 291 18.11 4.77 -15.05
N ASN A 292 18.30 6.01 -15.50
CA ASN A 292 18.99 7.04 -14.71
C ASN A 292 18.15 7.47 -13.49
N VAL A 293 16.84 7.50 -13.61
CA VAL A 293 15.93 7.76 -12.46
C VAL A 293 16.10 6.65 -11.42
N VAL A 294 16.04 5.38 -11.81
CA VAL A 294 16.23 4.25 -10.88
C VAL A 294 17.62 4.30 -10.25
N LYS A 295 18.65 4.55 -11.06
CA LYS A 295 20.04 4.66 -10.55
C LYS A 295 20.15 5.80 -9.51
N PHE A 296 19.62 6.97 -9.82
CA PHE A 296 19.61 8.11 -8.87
C PHE A 296 18.93 7.73 -7.55
N LEU A 297 17.79 7.06 -7.62
CA LEU A 297 17.02 6.66 -6.43
C LEU A 297 17.72 5.55 -5.64
N GLN A 298 18.40 4.62 -6.30
CA GLN A 298 19.21 3.60 -5.63
C GLN A 298 20.43 4.22 -4.94
N ASP A 299 21.22 5.05 -5.67
CA ASP A 299 22.36 5.75 -5.09
C ASP A 299 21.93 6.60 -3.88
N PHE A 300 20.77 7.25 -3.96
CA PHE A 300 20.20 8.03 -2.87
C PHE A 300 19.84 7.15 -1.67
N THR A 301 19.22 6.01 -1.91
CA THR A 301 18.86 5.04 -0.84
C THR A 301 20.11 4.55 -0.12
N ASP A 302 21.13 4.13 -0.87
CA ASP A 302 22.37 3.62 -0.31
C ASP A 302 23.11 4.70 0.50
N ALA A 303 23.14 5.94 0.00
CA ALA A 303 23.71 7.08 0.71
C ALA A 303 22.92 7.43 1.98
N ALA A 304 21.59 7.34 1.94
CA ALA A 304 20.74 7.59 3.11
C ALA A 304 20.97 6.53 4.20
N ILE A 305 21.05 5.24 3.84
CA ILE A 305 21.39 4.16 4.77
C ILE A 305 22.75 4.43 5.42
N ALA A 306 23.78 4.71 4.61
CA ALA A 306 25.13 4.96 5.10
C ALA A 306 25.23 6.19 6.02
N ARG A 307 24.42 7.25 5.76
CA ARG A 307 24.35 8.44 6.61
C ARG A 307 23.64 8.19 7.94
N MET A 308 22.58 7.36 7.91
CA MET A 308 21.75 7.14 9.10
C MET A 308 22.34 6.09 10.04
N ASP A 309 23.04 5.08 9.49
CA ASP A 309 23.61 3.98 10.25
C ASP A 309 24.77 4.42 11.15
N GLY A 310 24.68 4.09 12.43
CA GLY A 310 25.72 4.39 13.45
C GLY A 310 25.71 5.83 13.95
N GLU A 311 25.04 6.78 13.27
CA GLU A 311 24.94 8.18 13.72
C GLU A 311 23.57 8.48 14.36
N TYR A 312 22.50 8.07 13.71
CA TYR A 312 21.12 8.34 14.16
C TYR A 312 20.36 7.06 14.52
N PHE A 313 20.67 5.96 13.86
CA PHE A 313 20.05 4.65 14.07
C PHE A 313 21.12 3.56 14.05
N GLU A 314 20.87 2.47 14.76
CA GLU A 314 21.60 1.22 14.62
C GLU A 314 20.83 0.35 13.63
N ILE A 315 21.28 0.30 12.37
CA ILE A 315 20.62 -0.45 11.31
C ILE A 315 21.24 -1.83 11.21
N ASP A 316 20.45 -2.88 11.44
CA ASP A 316 20.91 -4.27 11.32
C ASP A 316 21.33 -4.58 9.88
N ASP A 317 22.43 -5.30 9.70
CA ASP A 317 23.00 -5.64 8.37
C ASP A 317 22.00 -6.38 7.48
N ARG A 318 21.05 -7.14 8.06
CA ARG A 318 20.03 -7.88 7.33
C ARG A 318 19.05 -6.98 6.59
N ILE A 319 18.93 -5.72 6.98
CA ILE A 319 17.98 -4.75 6.43
C ILE A 319 18.66 -3.53 5.76
N LYS A 320 19.98 -3.57 5.55
CA LYS A 320 20.71 -2.53 4.81
C LYS A 320 20.51 -2.60 3.30
N ILE A 321 19.69 -3.54 2.80
CA ILE A 321 19.39 -3.69 1.38
C ILE A 321 17.95 -3.22 1.12
N CYS A 322 17.81 -2.12 0.37
CA CYS A 322 16.54 -1.63 -0.13
C CYS A 322 16.68 -1.34 -1.62
N GLU A 323 15.91 -2.05 -2.44
CA GLU A 323 15.99 -1.92 -3.89
C GLU A 323 15.08 -0.82 -4.42
N ALA A 324 15.58 0.00 -5.34
CA ALA A 324 14.77 0.95 -6.11
C ALA A 324 14.39 0.32 -7.47
N ARG A 325 13.09 0.32 -7.81
CA ARG A 325 12.57 -0.29 -9.03
C ARG A 325 11.53 0.57 -9.73
N LEU A 326 11.40 0.40 -11.05
CA LEU A 326 10.27 0.95 -11.80
C LEU A 326 9.00 0.19 -11.46
N ALA A 327 7.94 0.92 -11.10
CA ALA A 327 6.62 0.32 -10.99
C ALA A 327 6.11 -0.09 -12.39
N PRO A 328 5.40 -1.22 -12.51
CA PRO A 328 4.76 -1.59 -13.76
C PRO A 328 3.84 -0.48 -14.25
N GLU A 329 3.83 -0.21 -15.55
CA GLU A 329 2.97 0.84 -16.13
C GLU A 329 1.49 0.59 -15.78
N GLY A 330 0.83 1.63 -15.28
CA GLY A 330 -0.57 1.57 -14.87
C GLY A 330 -0.84 0.83 -13.54
N SER A 331 0.19 0.34 -12.83
CA SER A 331 0.01 -0.34 -11.54
C SER A 331 -0.14 0.62 -10.36
N ALA A 332 0.46 1.80 -10.44
CA ALA A 332 0.43 2.81 -9.40
C ALA A 332 0.48 4.23 -9.98
N SER A 333 -0.02 5.20 -9.23
CA SER A 333 0.01 6.64 -9.57
C SER A 333 0.97 7.45 -8.70
N ALA A 334 1.58 6.83 -7.69
CA ALA A 334 2.54 7.44 -6.78
C ALA A 334 3.63 6.41 -6.41
N PRO A 335 4.82 6.84 -5.98
CA PRO A 335 5.81 5.95 -5.38
C PRO A 335 5.22 5.16 -4.21
N TYR A 336 5.74 3.97 -3.96
CA TYR A 336 5.32 3.12 -2.86
C TYR A 336 6.43 2.16 -2.43
N TYR A 337 6.30 1.64 -1.22
CA TYR A 337 7.23 0.69 -0.63
C TYR A 337 6.58 -0.67 -0.39
N ASN A 338 7.32 -1.75 -0.65
CA ASN A 338 6.99 -3.11 -0.22
C ASN A 338 8.01 -3.59 0.81
N PRO A 339 7.56 -4.08 1.99
CA PRO A 339 8.46 -4.61 3.00
C PRO A 339 9.17 -5.88 2.56
N PRO A 340 10.26 -6.27 3.23
CA PRO A 340 10.87 -7.57 3.00
C PRO A 340 9.91 -8.70 3.35
N SER A 341 10.15 -9.90 2.80
CA SER A 341 9.42 -11.10 3.23
C SER A 341 9.75 -11.48 4.67
N GLU A 342 8.86 -12.26 5.33
CA GLU A 342 9.04 -12.69 6.72
C GLU A 342 10.37 -13.46 6.96
N ASP A 343 10.85 -14.16 5.93
CA ASP A 343 12.13 -14.89 5.93
C ASP A 343 13.32 -14.07 5.43
N LEU A 344 13.09 -12.82 5.04
CA LEU A 344 14.06 -11.87 4.45
C LEU A 344 14.67 -12.34 3.11
N SER A 345 14.12 -13.38 2.47
CA SER A 345 14.60 -13.85 1.15
C SER A 345 14.32 -12.85 0.02
N ARG A 346 13.28 -12.00 0.20
CA ARG A 346 12.97 -10.86 -0.65
C ARG A 346 13.26 -9.58 0.13
N PRO A 347 14.16 -8.71 -0.35
CA PRO A 347 14.47 -7.44 0.31
C PRO A 347 13.30 -6.45 0.24
N GLY A 348 13.36 -5.41 1.06
CA GLY A 348 12.49 -4.24 0.92
C GLY A 348 12.70 -3.57 -0.43
N THR A 349 11.62 -3.08 -1.03
CA THR A 349 11.66 -2.51 -2.38
C THR A 349 10.83 -1.24 -2.46
N THR A 350 11.45 -0.16 -2.94
CA THR A 350 10.79 1.10 -3.29
C THR A 350 10.46 1.12 -4.78
N TRP A 351 9.29 1.59 -5.14
CA TRP A 351 8.80 1.59 -6.52
C TRP A 351 8.49 3.01 -6.99
N ILE A 352 8.96 3.35 -8.20
CA ILE A 352 8.68 4.63 -8.86
C ILE A 352 7.85 4.43 -10.12
N PRO A 353 6.58 4.92 -10.17
CA PRO A 353 5.80 4.95 -11.41
C PRO A 353 6.23 6.12 -12.28
N MET A 354 6.53 5.85 -13.55
CA MET A 354 6.94 6.88 -14.50
C MET A 354 5.76 7.53 -15.25
N LEU A 355 4.56 6.94 -15.17
CA LEU A 355 3.31 7.48 -15.74
C LEU A 355 3.45 7.87 -17.24
N GLY A 356 4.13 7.02 -18.02
CA GLY A 356 4.39 7.25 -19.43
C GLY A 356 5.49 8.25 -19.76
N LYS A 357 6.15 8.86 -18.73
CA LYS A 357 7.27 9.78 -18.91
C LYS A 357 8.60 9.03 -18.99
N ASP A 358 9.59 9.66 -19.62
CA ASP A 358 10.98 9.19 -19.66
C ASP A 358 11.94 10.07 -18.85
N GLU A 359 11.39 10.97 -18.04
CA GLU A 359 12.15 11.85 -17.16
C GLU A 359 11.41 12.08 -15.84
N ALA A 360 12.14 12.42 -14.79
CA ALA A 360 11.60 12.77 -13.49
C ALA A 360 12.30 14.01 -12.92
N SER A 361 11.65 14.68 -12.00
CA SER A 361 12.16 15.89 -11.35
C SER A 361 12.59 15.58 -9.92
N SER A 362 13.89 15.71 -9.62
CA SER A 362 14.44 15.36 -8.31
C SER A 362 13.90 16.23 -7.17
N TRP A 363 13.49 17.47 -7.46
CA TRP A 363 12.93 18.34 -6.42
C TRP A 363 11.64 17.79 -5.77
N HIS A 364 10.86 17.00 -6.52
CA HIS A 364 9.72 16.28 -5.98
C HIS A 364 10.12 14.97 -5.28
N LEU A 365 11.18 14.30 -5.79
CA LEU A 365 11.50 12.94 -5.39
C LEU A 365 12.24 12.86 -4.07
N VAL A 366 13.07 13.84 -3.72
CA VAL A 366 13.96 13.77 -2.56
C VAL A 366 13.18 13.54 -1.27
N SER A 367 12.15 14.36 -0.97
CA SER A 367 11.32 14.17 0.23
C SER A 367 10.57 12.84 0.21
N THR A 368 9.95 12.53 -0.93
CA THR A 368 9.23 11.26 -1.11
C THR A 368 10.16 10.06 -0.92
N TRP A 369 11.42 10.17 -1.36
CA TRP A 369 12.32 9.03 -1.23
C TRP A 369 12.82 8.81 0.19
N TYR A 370 12.96 9.86 1.00
CA TYR A 370 13.16 9.72 2.44
C TYR A 370 11.93 9.11 3.14
N HIS A 371 10.73 9.37 2.63
CA HIS A 371 9.49 8.76 3.10
C HIS A 371 9.45 7.25 2.79
N GLU A 372 9.75 6.85 1.55
CA GLU A 372 9.65 5.44 1.12
C GLU A 372 10.84 4.59 1.58
N ALA A 373 12.05 5.15 1.57
CA ALA A 373 13.27 4.42 1.90
C ALA A 373 13.70 4.63 3.35
N VAL A 374 14.88 5.20 3.58
CA VAL A 374 15.47 5.44 4.91
C VAL A 374 15.61 6.95 5.13
N PRO A 375 15.14 7.45 6.30
CA PRO A 375 14.68 6.75 7.49
C PRO A 375 13.17 6.43 7.55
N GLY A 376 12.45 6.47 6.42
CA GLY A 376 11.01 6.26 6.34
C GLY A 376 10.56 4.80 6.40
N HIS A 377 9.69 4.40 5.45
CA HIS A 377 9.03 3.10 5.45
C HIS A 377 9.99 1.91 5.50
N HIS A 378 11.11 1.96 4.75
CA HIS A 378 12.05 0.85 4.76
C HIS A 378 12.64 0.63 6.16
N LEU A 379 13.15 1.68 6.80
CA LEU A 379 13.73 1.52 8.14
C LEU A 379 12.69 0.96 9.13
N GLN A 380 11.47 1.50 9.15
CA GLN A 380 10.41 1.05 10.05
C GLN A 380 10.00 -0.41 9.78
N CYS A 381 9.56 -0.70 8.57
CA CYS A 381 8.98 -2.00 8.24
C CYS A 381 10.01 -3.13 8.27
N ALA A 382 11.24 -2.86 7.81
CA ALA A 382 12.29 -3.86 7.85
C ALA A 382 12.78 -4.13 9.28
N THR A 383 12.85 -3.10 10.14
CA THR A 383 13.11 -3.28 11.57
C THR A 383 12.03 -4.13 12.22
N VAL A 384 10.74 -3.86 11.94
CA VAL A 384 9.63 -4.68 12.44
C VAL A 384 9.80 -6.14 12.02
N ALA A 385 10.20 -6.42 10.79
CA ALA A 385 10.37 -7.79 10.28
C ALA A 385 11.43 -8.61 11.03
N ILE A 386 12.43 -7.96 11.63
CA ILE A 386 13.52 -8.63 12.35
C ILE A 386 13.34 -8.68 13.89
N GLU A 387 12.42 -7.88 14.44
CA GLU A 387 12.19 -7.75 15.90
C GLU A 387 11.31 -8.87 16.49
N LYS A 388 11.59 -10.13 16.13
CA LYS A 388 10.78 -11.32 16.49
C LYS A 388 10.78 -11.67 17.98
N GLU A 389 11.74 -11.17 18.74
CA GLU A 389 11.81 -11.40 20.20
C GLU A 389 10.88 -10.46 20.97
N ARG A 390 10.66 -9.25 20.46
CA ARG A 390 9.89 -8.19 21.13
C ARG A 390 8.50 -8.03 20.54
N LEU A 391 8.32 -8.36 19.27
CA LEU A 391 7.05 -8.22 18.57
C LEU A 391 6.43 -9.60 18.31
N SER A 392 5.14 -9.71 18.57
CA SER A 392 4.37 -10.89 18.20
C SER A 392 4.26 -11.00 16.66
N ARG A 393 4.07 -12.19 16.13
CA ARG A 393 3.93 -12.39 14.69
C ARG A 393 2.77 -11.62 14.10
N PHE A 394 1.70 -11.38 14.87
CA PHE A 394 0.61 -10.51 14.47
C PHE A 394 1.06 -9.05 14.34
N GLN A 395 1.88 -8.53 15.26
CA GLN A 395 2.42 -7.17 15.15
C GLN A 395 3.32 -7.01 13.92
N ILE A 396 4.06 -8.06 13.55
CA ILE A 396 4.96 -8.06 12.39
C ILE A 396 4.15 -8.13 11.07
N ASN A 397 3.16 -9.01 10.97
CA ASN A 397 2.55 -9.39 9.70
C ASN A 397 1.07 -8.98 9.56
N GLY A 398 0.35 -8.74 10.65
CA GLY A 398 -1.09 -8.48 10.65
C GLY A 398 -1.50 -7.10 11.17
N ALA A 399 -0.60 -6.35 11.78
CA ALA A 399 -0.93 -5.11 12.51
C ALA A 399 -0.58 -3.83 11.74
N TRP A 400 -0.79 -3.78 10.42
CA TRP A 400 -0.59 -2.52 9.72
C TRP A 400 -1.64 -1.48 10.17
N ILE A 401 -1.15 -0.35 10.69
CA ILE A 401 -1.93 0.83 11.05
C ILE A 401 -1.40 1.98 10.21
N SER A 402 -2.20 2.43 9.23
CA SER A 402 -1.78 3.45 8.27
C SER A 402 -1.33 4.75 8.96
N GLY A 403 -2.09 5.21 9.96
CA GLY A 403 -1.73 6.41 10.74
C GLY A 403 -0.41 6.29 11.49
N TYR A 404 0.03 5.07 11.86
CA TYR A 404 1.35 4.84 12.43
C TYR A 404 2.43 4.75 11.35
N GLY A 405 2.22 3.95 10.31
CA GLY A 405 3.20 3.78 9.23
C GLY A 405 3.46 5.07 8.46
N GLU A 406 2.38 5.74 8.01
CA GLU A 406 2.46 7.02 7.33
C GLU A 406 2.95 8.14 8.26
N GLY A 407 2.52 8.11 9.53
CA GLY A 407 2.98 9.06 10.55
C GLY A 407 4.48 8.97 10.80
N TRP A 408 5.04 7.75 10.85
CA TRP A 408 6.49 7.55 10.91
C TRP A 408 7.20 8.12 9.68
N ALA A 409 6.71 7.83 8.48
CA ALA A 409 7.31 8.31 7.24
C ALA A 409 7.23 9.85 7.11
N LEU A 410 6.15 10.48 7.59
CA LEU A 410 6.04 11.93 7.71
C LEU A 410 7.02 12.51 8.74
N TYR A 411 7.18 11.82 9.87
CA TYR A 411 8.20 12.18 10.85
C TYR A 411 9.61 12.06 10.26
N ALA A 412 9.88 11.02 9.48
CA ALA A 412 11.15 10.84 8.78
C ALA A 412 11.46 12.01 7.83
N GLU A 413 10.49 12.47 7.04
CA GLU A 413 10.65 13.65 6.20
C GLU A 413 10.97 14.90 7.05
N ARG A 414 10.23 15.11 8.15
CA ARG A 414 10.48 16.21 9.06
C ARG A 414 11.86 16.12 9.73
N PHE A 415 12.23 14.94 10.17
CA PHE A 415 13.55 14.69 10.75
C PHE A 415 14.67 15.01 9.75
N MET A 416 14.53 14.60 8.50
CA MET A 416 15.51 14.97 7.46
C MET A 416 15.55 16.46 7.18
N ASN A 417 14.42 17.16 7.26
CA ASN A 417 14.40 18.63 7.19
C ASN A 417 15.18 19.26 8.34
N GLU A 418 15.01 18.78 9.57
CA GLU A 418 15.74 19.26 10.76
C GLU A 418 17.27 19.00 10.65
N LEU A 419 17.67 17.97 9.89
CA LEU A 419 19.07 17.65 9.56
C LEU A 419 19.62 18.43 8.34
N GLY A 420 18.87 19.41 7.81
CA GLY A 420 19.28 20.25 6.69
C GLY A 420 19.23 19.57 5.32
N ALA A 421 18.57 18.41 5.19
CA ALA A 421 18.50 17.70 3.92
C ALA A 421 17.67 18.45 2.84
N PHE A 422 16.88 19.44 3.25
CA PHE A 422 16.01 20.24 2.38
C PHE A 422 16.36 21.74 2.36
N ASP A 423 17.57 22.13 2.78
CA ASP A 423 17.99 23.53 2.84
C ASP A 423 18.06 24.20 1.45
N GLU A 424 18.11 23.43 0.39
CA GLU A 424 18.05 23.92 -0.98
C GLU A 424 16.60 24.29 -1.36
N PRO A 425 16.33 25.55 -1.80
CA PRO A 425 14.96 26.05 -1.93
C PRO A 425 14.03 25.21 -2.83
N GLY A 426 14.53 24.62 -3.92
CA GLY A 426 13.71 23.77 -4.79
C GLY A 426 13.35 22.44 -4.11
N ILE A 427 14.29 21.86 -3.35
CA ILE A 427 14.04 20.63 -2.59
C ILE A 427 13.07 20.91 -1.43
N GLU A 428 13.24 22.03 -0.72
CA GLU A 428 12.30 22.47 0.32
C GLU A 428 10.89 22.70 -0.25
N MET A 429 10.77 23.28 -1.45
CA MET A 429 9.49 23.43 -2.13
C MET A 429 8.84 22.05 -2.40
N GLY A 430 9.61 21.04 -2.77
CA GLY A 430 9.13 19.67 -2.96
C GLY A 430 8.57 19.06 -1.68
N TYR A 431 9.33 19.17 -0.59
CA TYR A 431 8.91 18.74 0.75
C TYR A 431 7.60 19.44 1.17
N LEU A 432 7.54 20.76 1.11
CA LEU A 432 6.35 21.52 1.51
C LEU A 432 5.14 21.24 0.62
N SER A 433 5.35 21.01 -0.69
CA SER A 433 4.29 20.62 -1.60
C SER A 433 3.67 19.27 -1.21
N ALA A 434 4.49 18.31 -0.83
CA ALA A 434 4.03 17.01 -0.33
C ALA A 434 3.26 17.16 1.00
N GLN A 435 3.77 17.96 1.94
CA GLN A 435 3.08 18.24 3.21
C GLN A 435 1.74 18.96 2.99
N ALA A 436 1.70 19.98 2.12
CA ALA A 436 0.47 20.71 1.80
C ALA A 436 -0.62 19.79 1.21
N LEU A 437 -0.23 18.86 0.31
CA LEU A 437 -1.16 17.88 -0.26
C LEU A 437 -1.75 16.96 0.82
N ARG A 438 -0.96 16.56 1.81
CA ARG A 438 -1.41 15.70 2.91
C ARG A 438 -2.32 16.46 3.88
N ALA A 439 -1.93 17.67 4.28
CA ALA A 439 -2.75 18.52 5.15
C ALA A 439 -4.10 18.89 4.49
N ALA A 440 -4.13 19.13 3.18
CA ALA A 440 -5.36 19.44 2.45
C ALA A 440 -6.34 18.25 2.34
N ARG A 441 -5.93 17.04 2.71
CA ARG A 441 -6.78 15.83 2.69
C ARG A 441 -7.42 15.51 4.05
N ILE A 442 -7.08 16.25 5.09
CA ILE A 442 -7.71 16.16 6.40
C ILE A 442 -9.06 16.89 6.39
#